data_e4a29e3911ec545f7fbbcfd9ea612973
#
_entry.id   e4a29e3911ec545f7fbbcfd9ea612973
#
_cell.length_a   1.000
_cell.length_b   1.000
_cell.length_c   1.000
_cell.angle_alpha   90.00
_cell.angle_beta   90.00
_cell.angle_gamma   90.00
#
_symmetry.space_group_name_H-M   'P 1'
#
loop_
_entity.id
_entity.type
_entity.pdbx_description
1 polymer ?
#
loop_
_entity_poly.entity_id
_entity_poly.type
_entity_poly.pdbx_seq_one_letter_code
_entity_poly.pdbx_strand_id
1 'polypeptide(L)'
;QDALAETDAKICWVTEAGEDAKLLKQQEKVDYLFALDDRSLVEAGKAVKENEIYSSMIYGIGCSTEAAYYLDTGEAECLLVPDEFNVGYESLAELSHALKKMTYCVHGKVLSYTVLRKENLFSEKNQELLFKMSQ
;
A
#
# COMPACT_ATOMS: atom_id res chain seq x y z
N GLN A 1 13.46 -9.37 -0.12
CA GLN A 1 14.13 -10.44 0.65
C GLN A 1 15.34 -9.90 1.42
N ASP A 2 16.10 -8.97 0.82
CA ASP A 2 17.32 -8.45 1.46
C ASP A 2 17.04 -7.68 2.77
N ALA A 3 15.91 -6.97 2.85
CA ALA A 3 15.51 -6.24 4.07
C ALA A 3 15.18 -7.15 5.26
N LEU A 4 14.92 -8.43 5.04
CA LEU A 4 14.64 -9.41 6.08
C LEU A 4 15.87 -10.25 6.47
N ALA A 5 16.97 -10.12 5.72
CA ALA A 5 18.18 -10.94 5.92
C ALA A 5 18.85 -10.71 7.29
N GLU A 6 18.63 -9.55 7.92
CA GLU A 6 19.15 -9.20 9.24
C GLU A 6 18.15 -9.47 10.38
N THR A 7 17.01 -10.10 10.08
CA THR A 7 15.97 -10.41 11.05
C THR A 7 15.73 -11.92 11.13
N ASP A 8 15.16 -12.39 12.24
CA ASP A 8 14.70 -13.78 12.38
C ASP A 8 13.37 -14.05 11.64
N ALA A 9 12.91 -13.10 10.82
CA ALA A 9 11.66 -13.20 10.10
C ALA A 9 11.75 -14.19 8.94
N LYS A 10 10.74 -15.05 8.81
CA LYS A 10 10.62 -16.04 7.75
C LYS A 10 9.45 -15.73 6.86
N ILE A 11 9.69 -15.71 5.55
CA ILE A 11 8.58 -15.66 4.57
C ILE A 11 7.97 -17.05 4.50
N CYS A 12 6.73 -17.18 4.98
CA CYS A 12 6.00 -18.44 4.96
C CYS A 12 5.39 -18.72 3.59
N TRP A 13 4.83 -17.68 2.96
CA TRP A 13 4.20 -17.78 1.65
C TRP A 13 4.10 -16.42 0.96
N VAL A 14 3.89 -16.44 -0.33
CA VAL A 14 3.61 -15.28 -1.18
C VAL A 14 2.44 -15.66 -2.09
N THR A 15 1.45 -14.78 -2.22
CA THR A 15 0.32 -14.97 -3.12
C THR A 15 -0.01 -13.69 -3.87
N GLU A 16 -0.72 -13.80 -4.99
CA GLU A 16 -1.22 -12.66 -5.75
C GLU A 16 -2.69 -12.43 -5.40
N ALA A 17 -3.06 -11.16 -5.19
CA ALA A 17 -4.45 -10.78 -5.02
C ALA A 17 -5.22 -10.90 -6.33
N GLY A 18 -6.40 -11.44 -6.31
CA GLY A 18 -7.26 -11.24 -7.45
C GLY A 18 -8.19 -12.33 -7.93
N GLU A 19 -7.96 -13.57 -7.75
CA GLU A 19 -8.95 -14.55 -8.28
C GLU A 19 -9.71 -15.30 -7.18
N ASP A 20 -9.14 -15.37 -5.98
CA ASP A 20 -9.85 -16.03 -4.88
C ASP A 20 -9.38 -15.53 -3.52
N ALA A 21 -10.19 -14.74 -2.82
CA ALA A 21 -10.05 -14.50 -1.38
C ALA A 21 -9.96 -15.83 -0.58
N LYS A 22 -10.35 -16.94 -1.18
CA LYS A 22 -10.16 -18.30 -0.67
C LYS A 22 -8.71 -18.73 -0.53
N LEU A 23 -7.78 -18.16 -1.31
CA LEU A 23 -6.35 -18.47 -1.19
C LEU A 23 -5.81 -18.03 0.17
N LEU A 24 -6.24 -16.88 0.67
CA LEU A 24 -5.83 -16.41 2.00
C LEU A 24 -6.32 -17.33 3.12
N LYS A 25 -7.51 -17.92 2.97
CA LYS A 25 -8.09 -18.86 3.95
C LYS A 25 -7.34 -20.19 4.06
N GLN A 26 -6.63 -20.57 3.00
CA GLN A 26 -5.92 -21.85 2.91
C GLN A 26 -4.45 -21.75 3.33
N GLN A 27 -3.96 -20.52 3.57
CA GLN A 27 -2.57 -20.30 3.94
C GLN A 27 -2.32 -20.59 5.43
N GLU A 28 -1.09 -20.93 5.74
CA GLU A 28 -0.65 -21.04 7.13
C GLU A 28 -0.82 -19.70 7.86
N LYS A 29 -1.13 -19.78 9.15
CA LYS A 29 -1.16 -18.59 10.02
C LYS A 29 0.19 -17.91 10.04
N VAL A 30 0.17 -16.59 9.91
CA VAL A 30 1.36 -15.74 10.00
C VAL A 30 1.10 -14.60 10.98
N ASP A 31 2.16 -14.10 11.59
CA ASP A 31 2.06 -12.95 12.50
C ASP A 31 1.85 -11.65 11.75
N TYR A 32 2.43 -11.53 10.57
CA TYR A 32 2.42 -10.32 9.77
C TYR A 32 2.04 -10.60 8.31
N LEU A 33 1.18 -9.75 7.76
CA LEU A 33 0.81 -9.70 6.36
C LEU A 33 1.33 -8.41 5.73
N PHE A 34 2.05 -8.52 4.63
CA PHE A 34 2.53 -7.37 3.86
C PHE A 34 1.80 -7.33 2.53
N ALA A 35 0.90 -6.38 2.38
CA ALA A 35 0.18 -6.13 1.14
C ALA A 35 0.97 -5.11 0.29
N LEU A 36 1.36 -5.49 -0.91
CA LEU A 36 2.22 -4.68 -1.77
C LEU A 36 1.45 -3.76 -2.73
N ASP A 37 0.13 -3.82 -2.69
CA ASP A 37 -0.77 -2.94 -3.43
C ASP A 37 -2.11 -2.78 -2.69
N ASP A 38 -2.90 -1.80 -3.12
CA ASP A 38 -4.18 -1.44 -2.49
C ASP A 38 -5.19 -2.60 -2.51
N ARG A 39 -5.27 -3.33 -3.61
CA ARG A 39 -6.19 -4.45 -3.77
C ARG A 39 -5.85 -5.59 -2.79
N SER A 40 -4.59 -5.96 -2.71
CA SER A 40 -4.10 -6.97 -1.76
C SER A 40 -4.40 -6.58 -0.32
N LEU A 41 -4.26 -5.29 0.01
CA LEU A 41 -4.55 -4.77 1.34
C LEU A 41 -6.04 -4.87 1.67
N VAL A 42 -6.90 -4.46 0.74
CA VAL A 42 -8.36 -4.53 0.91
C VAL A 42 -8.83 -5.98 1.08
N GLU A 43 -8.31 -6.91 0.27
CA GLU A 43 -8.62 -8.34 0.39
C GLU A 43 -8.15 -8.92 1.73
N ALA A 44 -6.94 -8.57 2.18
CA ALA A 44 -6.42 -8.99 3.48
C ALA A 44 -7.26 -8.42 4.64
N GLY A 45 -7.59 -7.13 4.59
CA GLY A 45 -8.43 -6.46 5.58
C GLY A 45 -9.82 -7.10 5.68
N LYS A 46 -10.43 -7.41 4.54
CA LYS A 46 -11.70 -8.12 4.49
C LYS A 46 -11.61 -9.50 5.13
N ALA A 47 -10.57 -10.28 4.80
CA ALA A 47 -10.37 -11.61 5.33
C ALA A 47 -10.17 -11.61 6.86
N VAL A 48 -9.40 -10.66 7.39
CA VAL A 48 -9.23 -10.48 8.84
C VAL A 48 -10.55 -10.10 9.50
N LYS A 49 -11.30 -9.15 8.93
CA LYS A 49 -12.58 -8.70 9.46
C LYS A 49 -13.64 -9.80 9.48
N GLU A 50 -13.69 -10.65 8.48
CA GLU A 50 -14.59 -11.79 8.40
C GLU A 50 -14.14 -12.97 9.28
N ASN A 51 -13.13 -12.80 10.13
CA ASN A 51 -12.53 -13.82 10.97
C ASN A 51 -11.94 -15.01 10.18
N GLU A 52 -11.55 -14.78 8.96
CA GLU A 52 -10.96 -15.80 8.10
C GLU A 52 -9.47 -15.99 8.36
N ILE A 53 -8.80 -14.90 8.79
CA ILE A 53 -7.40 -14.89 9.21
C ILE A 53 -7.33 -14.27 10.60
N TYR A 54 -7.09 -15.07 11.62
CA TYR A 54 -6.99 -14.56 12.98
C TYR A 54 -5.60 -14.01 13.28
N SER A 55 -5.57 -12.85 13.93
CA SER A 55 -4.40 -12.25 14.61
C SER A 55 -3.20 -11.88 13.73
N SER A 56 -3.31 -11.80 12.43
CA SER A 56 -2.26 -11.24 11.59
C SER A 56 -2.34 -9.72 11.59
N MET A 57 -1.21 -9.06 11.82
CA MET A 57 -1.09 -7.61 11.67
C MET A 57 -0.85 -7.28 10.20
N ILE A 58 -1.69 -6.43 9.61
CA ILE A 58 -1.58 -6.03 8.20
C ILE A 58 -0.79 -4.73 8.09
N TYR A 59 0.22 -4.77 7.25
CA TYR A 59 0.99 -3.61 6.79
C TYR A 59 0.91 -3.57 5.27
N GLY A 60 0.61 -2.43 4.69
CA GLY A 60 0.46 -2.43 3.24
C GLY A 60 0.55 -1.09 2.56
N ILE A 61 0.61 -1.16 1.23
CA ILE A 61 0.55 -0.01 0.34
C ILE A 61 -0.90 0.16 -0.07
N GLY A 62 -1.47 1.35 0.15
CA GLY A 62 -2.84 1.62 -0.26
C GLY A 62 -3.26 3.05 0.03
N CYS A 63 -4.15 3.59 -0.80
CA CYS A 63 -4.69 4.93 -0.68
C CYS A 63 -6.21 5.00 -0.87
N SER A 64 -6.88 3.86 -1.08
CA SER A 64 -8.33 3.81 -1.24
C SER A 64 -9.07 4.10 0.07
N THR A 65 -10.33 4.47 -0.06
CA THR A 65 -11.23 4.66 1.08
C THR A 65 -11.40 3.37 1.87
N GLU A 66 -11.40 2.22 1.20
CA GLU A 66 -11.47 0.90 1.81
C GLU A 66 -10.21 0.60 2.61
N ALA A 67 -9.02 0.91 2.09
CA ALA A 67 -7.77 0.75 2.83
C ALA A 67 -7.76 1.63 4.09
N ALA A 68 -8.18 2.89 3.98
CA ALA A 68 -8.32 3.81 5.11
C ALA A 68 -9.32 3.29 6.15
N TYR A 69 -10.43 2.68 5.70
CA TYR A 69 -11.41 2.05 6.58
C TYR A 69 -10.81 0.91 7.42
N TYR A 70 -10.01 0.02 6.82
CA TYR A 70 -9.36 -1.06 7.56
C TYR A 70 -8.29 -0.57 8.53
N LEU A 71 -7.65 0.58 8.25
CA LEU A 71 -6.76 1.24 9.20
C LEU A 71 -7.54 1.81 10.39
N ASP A 72 -8.68 2.46 10.14
CA ASP A 72 -9.52 3.07 11.18
C ASP A 72 -10.16 2.01 12.09
N THR A 73 -10.65 0.93 11.50
CA THR A 73 -11.30 -0.17 12.24
C THR A 73 -10.30 -1.10 12.93
N GLY A 74 -9.00 -1.03 12.59
CA GLY A 74 -7.91 -1.70 13.28
C GLY A 74 -7.57 -3.08 12.73
N GLU A 75 -8.06 -3.44 11.54
CA GLU A 75 -7.62 -4.63 10.82
C GLU A 75 -6.24 -4.41 10.18
N ALA A 76 -5.93 -3.17 9.80
CA ALA A 76 -4.60 -2.78 9.35
C ALA A 76 -3.90 -1.90 10.40
N GLU A 77 -2.61 -2.14 10.59
CA GLU A 77 -1.76 -1.40 11.54
C GLU A 77 -1.13 -0.16 10.91
N CYS A 78 -0.83 -0.25 9.62
CA CYS A 78 -0.09 0.80 8.94
C CYS A 78 -0.34 0.78 7.43
N LEU A 79 -0.53 1.96 6.85
CA LEU A 79 -0.56 2.17 5.40
C LEU A 79 0.65 2.98 4.97
N LEU A 80 1.27 2.53 3.90
CA LEU A 80 2.21 3.31 3.10
C LEU A 80 1.45 3.92 1.93
N VAL A 81 1.25 5.24 1.96
CA VAL A 81 0.53 5.97 0.92
C VAL A 81 1.53 6.67 0.01
N PRO A 82 1.69 6.22 -1.25
CA PRO A 82 2.53 6.90 -2.22
C PRO A 82 1.88 8.22 -2.65
N ASP A 83 2.68 9.21 -2.99
CA ASP A 83 2.17 10.46 -3.57
C ASP A 83 1.86 10.26 -5.06
N GLU A 84 0.75 9.60 -5.34
CA GLU A 84 0.34 9.21 -6.70
C GLU A 84 0.15 10.42 -7.63
N PHE A 85 -0.32 11.55 -7.08
CA PHE A 85 -0.44 12.78 -7.86
C PHE A 85 0.92 13.24 -8.39
N ASN A 86 1.93 13.30 -7.52
CA ASN A 86 3.27 13.69 -7.93
C ASN A 86 3.93 12.63 -8.82
N VAL A 87 3.62 11.34 -8.65
CA VAL A 87 4.07 10.28 -9.58
C VAL A 87 3.57 10.60 -11.00
N GLY A 88 2.29 10.86 -11.17
CA GLY A 88 1.70 11.21 -12.46
C GLY A 88 2.26 12.52 -13.02
N TYR A 89 2.29 13.57 -12.22
CA TYR A 89 2.77 14.89 -12.63
C TYR A 89 4.24 14.87 -13.10
N GLU A 90 5.13 14.30 -12.29
CA GLU A 90 6.55 14.23 -12.61
C GLU A 90 6.82 13.35 -13.84
N SER A 91 6.08 12.24 -13.98
CA SER A 91 6.19 11.38 -15.16
C SER A 91 5.81 12.12 -16.44
N LEU A 92 4.72 12.90 -16.42
CA LEU A 92 4.30 13.71 -17.57
C LEU A 92 5.26 14.87 -17.85
N ALA A 93 5.79 15.49 -16.80
CA ALA A 93 6.79 16.57 -16.95
C ALA A 93 8.06 16.05 -17.62
N GLU A 94 8.60 14.91 -17.14
CA GLU A 94 9.79 14.28 -17.73
C GLU A 94 9.54 13.86 -19.18
N LEU A 95 8.39 13.25 -19.49
CA LEU A 95 8.03 12.89 -20.85
C LEU A 95 7.92 14.12 -21.75
N SER A 96 7.29 15.20 -21.27
CA SER A 96 7.20 16.47 -22.02
C SER A 96 8.57 17.07 -22.33
N HIS A 97 9.51 17.01 -21.39
CA HIS A 97 10.87 17.47 -21.60
C HIS A 97 11.60 16.59 -22.63
N ALA A 98 11.45 15.28 -22.57
CA ALA A 98 12.04 14.35 -23.51
C ALA A 98 11.52 14.57 -24.95
N LEU A 99 10.22 14.84 -25.11
CA LEU A 99 9.62 15.12 -26.41
C LEU A 99 10.03 16.47 -26.99
N LYS A 100 10.29 17.48 -26.16
CA LYS A 100 10.71 18.82 -26.61
C LYS A 100 12.17 18.90 -26.97
N LYS A 101 13.00 18.05 -26.40
CA LYS A 101 14.46 18.08 -26.59
C LYS A 101 14.97 16.69 -26.96
N MET A 102 15.31 16.46 -28.24
CA MET A 102 15.81 15.17 -28.73
C MET A 102 17.06 14.65 -27.99
N THR A 103 17.79 15.55 -27.31
CA THR A 103 18.99 15.20 -26.52
C THR A 103 18.72 15.05 -25.02
N TYR A 104 17.47 15.14 -24.61
CA TYR A 104 17.12 15.02 -23.18
C TYR A 104 17.15 13.55 -22.76
N CYS A 105 17.87 13.26 -21.69
CA CYS A 105 17.84 11.95 -21.05
C CYS A 105 16.78 11.97 -19.94
N VAL A 106 15.88 11.00 -19.95
CA VAL A 106 14.90 10.83 -18.87
C VAL A 106 15.62 10.38 -17.60
N HIS A 107 15.35 11.05 -16.49
CA HIS A 107 15.97 10.74 -15.21
C HIS A 107 14.94 10.08 -14.29
N GLY A 108 15.36 9.01 -13.63
CA GLY A 108 14.56 8.40 -12.55
C GLY A 108 14.50 9.34 -11.33
N LYS A 109 13.33 9.45 -10.71
CA LYS A 109 13.11 10.24 -9.50
C LYS A 109 12.50 9.36 -8.41
N VAL A 110 13.05 9.45 -7.21
CA VAL A 110 12.46 8.80 -6.04
C VAL A 110 11.46 9.77 -5.43
N LEU A 111 10.21 9.34 -5.34
CA LEU A 111 9.14 10.12 -4.73
C LEU A 111 8.92 9.70 -3.28
N SER A 112 8.41 10.62 -2.49
CA SER A 112 8.11 10.39 -1.09
C SER A 112 6.83 9.55 -0.92
N TYR A 113 6.74 8.89 0.21
CA TYR A 113 5.52 8.25 0.68
C TYR A 113 5.18 8.76 2.08
N THR A 114 3.93 8.62 2.46
CA THR A 114 3.45 8.96 3.80
C THR A 114 3.08 7.70 4.55
N VAL A 115 3.52 7.60 5.80
CA VAL A 115 3.15 6.50 6.69
C VAL A 115 1.91 6.91 7.48
N LEU A 116 0.80 6.22 7.25
CA LEU A 116 -0.43 6.42 7.99
C LEU A 116 -0.59 5.34 9.06
N ARG A 117 -0.99 5.76 10.23
CA ARG A 117 -1.45 4.95 11.35
C ARG A 117 -2.78 5.49 11.85
N LYS A 118 -3.49 4.73 12.64
CA LYS A 118 -4.78 5.13 13.19
C LYS A 118 -4.72 6.50 13.88
N GLU A 119 -3.65 6.76 14.64
CA GLU A 119 -3.48 8.00 15.41
C GLU A 119 -3.35 9.26 14.54
N ASN A 120 -2.84 9.12 13.31
CA ASN A 120 -2.61 10.26 12.42
C ASN A 120 -3.52 10.28 11.18
N LEU A 121 -4.39 9.29 11.02
CA LEU A 121 -5.26 9.12 9.86
C LEU A 121 -6.10 10.38 9.58
N PHE A 122 -6.69 10.94 10.63
CA PHE A 122 -7.59 12.10 10.53
C PHE A 122 -6.90 13.46 10.67
N SER A 123 -5.57 13.53 10.62
CA SER A 123 -4.90 14.82 10.53
C SER A 123 -5.24 15.52 9.21
N GLU A 124 -5.39 16.84 9.20
CA GLU A 124 -5.78 17.64 8.04
C GLU A 124 -4.92 17.30 6.79
N LYS A 125 -3.61 17.25 6.97
CA LYS A 125 -2.66 16.90 5.92
C LYS A 125 -2.91 15.51 5.32
N ASN A 126 -3.24 14.52 6.14
CA ASN A 126 -3.42 13.15 5.71
C ASN A 126 -4.80 12.93 5.08
N GLN A 127 -5.81 13.67 5.55
CA GLN A 127 -7.12 13.69 4.89
C GLN A 127 -7.04 14.27 3.48
N GLU A 128 -6.29 15.36 3.30
CA GLU A 128 -6.04 15.91 1.97
C GLU A 128 -5.35 14.90 1.04
N LEU A 129 -4.41 14.10 1.57
CA LEU A 129 -3.72 13.08 0.79
C LEU A 129 -4.65 11.96 0.32
N LEU A 130 -5.50 11.46 1.22
CA LEU A 130 -6.42 10.35 0.93
C LEU A 130 -7.63 10.75 0.08
N PHE A 131 -8.12 11.99 0.24
CA PHE A 131 -9.38 12.44 -0.36
C PHE A 131 -9.20 13.49 -1.45
N LYS A 132 -7.97 13.76 -1.90
CA LYS A 132 -7.70 14.70 -3.01
C LYS A 132 -8.43 14.39 -4.31
N MET A 133 -8.85 13.15 -4.52
CA MET A 133 -9.53 12.69 -5.73
C MET A 133 -11.06 12.79 -5.66
N SER A 134 -11.62 13.28 -4.56
CA SER A 134 -13.07 13.38 -4.36
C SER A 134 -13.64 14.81 -4.45
N GLN A 135 -12.85 15.76 -4.95
CA GLN A 135 -13.29 17.16 -5.20
C GLN A 135 -13.39 17.46 -6.69
#